data_e6c54fde35c6f2da42c359dd20c5e59b
#
_entry.id   e6c54fde35c6f2da42c359dd20c5e59b
#
_cell.length_a   1.000
_cell.length_b   1.000
_cell.length_c   1.000
_cell.angle_alpha   90.00
_cell.angle_beta   90.00
_cell.angle_gamma   90.00
#
_symmetry.space_group_name_H-M   'P 1'
#
loop_
_entity.id
_entity.type
_entity.pdbx_description
1 polymer ?
#
loop_
_entity_poly.entity_id
_entity_poly.type
_entity_poly.pdbx_seq_one_letter_code
_entity_poly.pdbx_strand_id
1 'polypeptide(L)'
;MTCDTPVALFLNLATSRKCIRSNPQLIENLAKAVIEGVAFVQNPTNKKIVVDSIARNLRLDRSDRLERAYQTIAESFPRKPCPSLPGIASVLKLMTQHGINPKAADLKPEDIADMNLCKKLEDSGFFTRLQ
;
A
#
# COMPACT_ATOMS: atom_id res chain seq x y z
N MET A 1 23.39 -14.34 -10.56
CA MET A 1 22.43 -13.35 -11.05
C MET A 1 21.29 -13.30 -10.04
N THR A 2 21.41 -12.46 -9.04
CA THR A 2 20.32 -12.21 -8.08
C THR A 2 19.32 -11.32 -8.81
N CYS A 3 18.18 -11.90 -9.16
CA CYS A 3 17.04 -11.14 -9.67
C CYS A 3 16.50 -10.34 -8.47
N ASP A 4 16.93 -9.07 -8.35
CA ASP A 4 16.27 -8.13 -7.45
C ASP A 4 14.84 -7.99 -7.94
N THR A 5 13.95 -8.72 -7.28
CA THR A 5 12.51 -8.61 -7.54
C THR A 5 12.15 -7.16 -7.25
N PRO A 6 11.64 -6.39 -8.23
CA PRO A 6 11.23 -5.03 -7.96
C PRO A 6 10.18 -5.08 -6.86
N VAL A 7 10.41 -4.36 -5.76
CA VAL A 7 9.44 -4.23 -4.68
C VAL A 7 8.24 -3.49 -5.29
N ALA A 8 7.23 -4.26 -5.63
CA ALA A 8 6.04 -3.72 -6.27
C ALA A 8 5.26 -2.90 -5.25
N LEU A 9 5.04 -1.63 -5.56
CA LEU A 9 4.21 -0.70 -4.79
C LEU A 9 2.75 -0.92 -5.23
N PHE A 10 2.07 -1.93 -4.68
CA PHE A 10 0.70 -2.27 -5.10
C PHE A 10 -0.39 -1.39 -4.48
N LEU A 11 -0.14 -0.80 -3.32
CA LEU A 11 -1.10 0.11 -2.68
C LEU A 11 -0.40 1.37 -2.22
N ASN A 12 -0.79 2.50 -2.79
CA ASN A 12 -0.30 3.80 -2.39
C ASN A 12 -1.47 4.73 -2.10
N LEU A 13 -1.42 5.39 -0.96
CA LEU A 13 -2.25 6.54 -0.67
C LEU A 13 -1.49 7.79 -1.09
N ALA A 14 -1.90 8.39 -2.21
CA ALA A 14 -1.26 9.59 -2.75
C ALA A 14 -2.16 10.82 -2.56
N THR A 15 -1.54 11.91 -2.12
CA THR A 15 -2.22 13.21 -1.99
C THR A 15 -1.22 14.35 -2.14
N SER A 16 -1.73 15.59 -2.19
CA SER A 16 -0.86 16.75 -2.28
C SER A 16 -0.25 17.11 -0.92
N ARG A 17 0.96 17.67 -0.94
CA ARG A 17 1.61 18.22 0.28
C ARG A 17 0.73 19.28 0.97
N LYS A 18 -0.02 20.06 0.18
CA LYS A 18 -0.99 21.03 0.69
C LYS A 18 -2.07 20.35 1.52
N CYS A 19 -2.62 19.23 1.03
CA CYS A 19 -3.65 18.47 1.73
C CYS A 19 -3.12 17.89 3.04
N ILE A 20 -1.92 17.31 3.04
CA ILE A 20 -1.27 16.80 4.25
C ILE A 20 -1.12 17.88 5.32
N ARG A 21 -0.66 19.08 4.91
CA ARG A 21 -0.44 20.20 5.84
C ARG A 21 -1.74 20.81 6.36
N SER A 22 -2.75 20.93 5.50
CA SER A 22 -4.02 21.58 5.86
C SER A 22 -4.97 20.67 6.62
N ASN A 23 -4.86 19.34 6.44
CA ASN A 23 -5.80 18.36 7.01
C ASN A 23 -5.07 17.12 7.58
N PRO A 24 -4.11 17.29 8.50
CA PRO A 24 -3.29 16.17 8.98
C PRO A 24 -4.12 15.07 9.65
N GLN A 25 -5.16 15.44 10.38
CA GLN A 25 -6.04 14.49 11.04
C GLN A 25 -6.87 13.67 10.04
N LEU A 26 -7.33 14.29 8.96
CA LEU A 26 -8.05 13.59 7.89
C LEU A 26 -7.15 12.54 7.23
N ILE A 27 -5.91 12.92 6.91
CA ILE A 27 -4.92 12.01 6.29
C ILE A 27 -4.58 10.85 7.23
N GLU A 28 -4.40 11.12 8.52
CA GLU A 28 -4.17 10.07 9.52
C GLU A 28 -5.35 9.10 9.62
N ASN A 29 -6.57 9.61 9.70
CA ASN A 29 -7.77 8.79 9.79
C ASN A 29 -7.97 7.95 8.52
N LEU A 30 -7.71 8.52 7.34
CA LEU A 30 -7.78 7.80 6.08
C LEU A 30 -6.74 6.68 6.02
N ALA A 31 -5.49 6.96 6.42
CA ALA A 31 -4.45 5.96 6.47
C ALA A 31 -4.80 4.82 7.43
N LYS A 32 -5.31 5.13 8.63
CA LYS A 32 -5.77 4.13 9.60
C LYS A 32 -6.88 3.27 9.01
N ALA A 33 -7.88 3.86 8.37
CA ALA A 33 -8.99 3.11 7.77
C ALA A 33 -8.51 2.14 6.67
N VAL A 34 -7.56 2.57 5.84
CA VAL A 34 -6.96 1.71 4.80
C VAL A 34 -6.18 0.55 5.44
N ILE A 35 -5.37 0.83 6.46
CA ILE A 35 -4.58 -0.18 7.16
C ILE A 35 -5.48 -1.19 7.88
N GLU A 36 -6.53 -0.73 8.55
CA GLU A 36 -7.55 -1.60 9.16
C GLU A 36 -8.25 -2.47 8.13
N GLY A 37 -8.56 -1.91 6.96
CA GLY A 37 -9.13 -2.65 5.83
C GLY A 37 -8.19 -3.78 5.35
N VAL A 38 -6.90 -3.50 5.24
CA VAL A 38 -5.88 -4.52 4.91
C VAL A 38 -5.83 -5.61 5.97
N ALA A 39 -5.77 -5.24 7.26
CA ALA A 39 -5.77 -6.20 8.36
C ALA A 39 -7.05 -7.05 8.38
N PHE A 40 -8.21 -6.45 8.08
CA PHE A 40 -9.47 -7.16 7.96
C PHE A 40 -9.43 -8.23 6.85
N VAL A 41 -8.89 -7.88 5.68
CA VAL A 41 -8.75 -8.82 4.55
C VAL A 41 -7.81 -9.97 4.88
N GLN A 42 -6.71 -9.67 5.59
CA GLN A 42 -5.70 -10.66 5.96
C GLN A 42 -6.13 -11.60 7.10
N ASN A 43 -7.19 -11.25 7.84
CA ASN A 43 -7.70 -12.10 8.90
C ASN A 43 -8.51 -13.26 8.31
N PRO A 44 -8.09 -14.53 8.49
CA PRO A 44 -8.77 -15.69 7.93
C PRO A 44 -10.24 -15.83 8.37
N THR A 45 -10.58 -15.33 9.55
CA THR A 45 -11.96 -15.34 10.07
C THR A 45 -12.92 -14.56 9.17
N ASN A 46 -12.41 -13.53 8.48
CA ASN A 46 -13.18 -12.65 7.60
C ASN A 46 -13.21 -13.14 6.14
N LYS A 47 -12.52 -14.24 5.81
CA LYS A 47 -12.34 -14.74 4.45
C LYS A 47 -13.66 -14.80 3.68
N LYS A 48 -14.70 -15.37 4.29
CA LYS A 48 -16.01 -15.51 3.64
C LYS A 48 -16.60 -14.16 3.24
N ILE A 49 -16.56 -13.18 4.14
CA ILE A 49 -17.09 -11.83 3.89
C ILE A 49 -16.30 -11.15 2.78
N VAL A 50 -14.97 -11.29 2.81
CA VAL A 50 -14.07 -10.71 1.80
C VAL A 50 -14.31 -11.32 0.43
N VAL A 51 -14.40 -12.65 0.33
CA VAL A 51 -14.69 -13.37 -0.92
C VAL A 51 -16.06 -12.98 -1.49
N ASP A 52 -17.09 -12.92 -0.65
CA ASP A 52 -18.43 -12.49 -1.06
C ASP A 52 -18.44 -11.02 -1.55
N SER A 53 -17.61 -10.16 -0.95
CA SER A 53 -17.43 -8.76 -1.39
C SER A 53 -16.70 -8.67 -2.73
N ILE A 54 -15.62 -9.43 -2.92
CA ILE A 54 -14.88 -9.51 -4.19
C ILE A 54 -15.80 -9.99 -5.30
N ALA A 55 -16.57 -11.07 -5.06
CA ALA A 55 -17.52 -11.63 -6.03
C ALA A 55 -18.53 -10.56 -6.51
N ARG A 56 -19.12 -9.83 -5.57
CA ARG A 56 -20.12 -8.81 -5.88
C ARG A 56 -19.54 -7.62 -6.64
N ASN A 57 -18.39 -7.10 -6.19
CA ASN A 57 -17.83 -5.87 -6.75
C ASN A 57 -17.12 -6.10 -8.09
N LEU A 58 -16.48 -7.26 -8.26
CA LEU A 58 -15.81 -7.62 -9.51
C LEU A 58 -16.69 -8.43 -10.45
N ARG A 59 -17.95 -8.72 -10.06
CA ARG A 59 -18.91 -9.53 -10.84
C ARG A 59 -18.32 -10.88 -11.26
N LEU A 60 -17.57 -11.50 -10.34
CA LEU A 60 -16.96 -12.80 -10.57
C LEU A 60 -17.86 -13.90 -10.01
N ASP A 61 -18.03 -14.97 -10.79
CA ASP A 61 -18.70 -16.16 -10.29
C ASP A 61 -17.86 -16.85 -9.21
N ARG A 62 -18.53 -17.58 -8.31
CA ARG A 62 -17.89 -18.43 -7.30
C ARG A 62 -17.14 -19.58 -7.98
N SER A 63 -15.87 -19.35 -8.26
CA SER A 63 -14.99 -20.30 -8.92
C SER A 63 -13.62 -20.29 -8.25
N ASP A 64 -12.72 -21.17 -8.67
CA ASP A 64 -11.31 -21.18 -8.29
C ASP A 64 -10.61 -19.82 -8.50
N ARG A 65 -11.17 -18.96 -9.35
CA ARG A 65 -10.70 -17.61 -9.60
C ARG A 65 -10.90 -16.68 -8.40
N LEU A 66 -12.02 -16.82 -7.67
CA LEU A 66 -12.31 -16.05 -6.47
C LEU A 66 -11.35 -16.39 -5.33
N GLU A 67 -11.09 -17.68 -5.15
CA GLU A 67 -10.12 -18.13 -4.15
C GLU A 67 -8.73 -17.60 -4.44
N ARG A 68 -8.27 -17.69 -5.69
CA ARG A 68 -6.98 -17.13 -6.12
C ARG A 68 -6.95 -15.61 -6.00
N ALA A 69 -8.03 -14.92 -6.33
CA ALA A 69 -8.12 -13.46 -6.17
C ALA A 69 -8.00 -13.07 -4.68
N TYR A 70 -8.69 -13.77 -3.79
CA TYR A 70 -8.57 -13.55 -2.35
C TYR A 70 -7.13 -13.78 -1.86
N GLN A 71 -6.52 -14.90 -2.22
CA GLN A 71 -5.15 -15.23 -1.81
C GLN A 71 -4.17 -14.17 -2.33
N THR A 72 -4.26 -13.81 -3.60
CA THR A 72 -3.42 -12.76 -4.19
C THR A 72 -3.55 -11.44 -3.45
N ILE A 73 -4.77 -11.01 -3.13
CA ILE A 73 -5.02 -9.77 -2.40
C ILE A 73 -4.45 -9.87 -0.97
N ALA A 74 -4.76 -10.95 -0.25
CA ALA A 74 -4.33 -11.13 1.13
C ALA A 74 -2.80 -11.19 1.28
N GLU A 75 -2.10 -11.79 0.31
CA GLU A 75 -0.64 -11.95 0.30
C GLU A 75 0.10 -10.73 -0.26
N SER A 76 -0.56 -9.92 -1.10
CA SER A 76 0.08 -8.77 -1.76
C SER A 76 0.34 -7.59 -0.83
N PHE A 77 -0.36 -7.51 0.29
CA PHE A 77 -0.21 -6.38 1.20
C PHE A 77 0.73 -6.71 2.35
N PRO A 78 1.72 -5.84 2.62
CA PRO A 78 2.53 -5.98 3.82
C PRO A 78 1.69 -5.70 5.07
N ARG A 79 2.00 -6.37 6.18
CA ARG A 79 1.33 -6.14 7.47
C ARG A 79 1.52 -4.70 8.00
N LYS A 80 2.59 -4.05 7.60
CA LYS A 80 2.85 -2.62 7.84
C LYS A 80 2.95 -1.93 6.48
N PRO A 81 1.84 -1.41 5.93
CA PRO A 81 1.83 -0.77 4.62
C PRO A 81 2.40 0.66 4.69
N CYS A 82 3.67 0.74 4.99
CA CYS A 82 4.43 1.99 4.99
C CYS A 82 5.13 2.20 3.64
N PRO A 83 5.37 3.44 3.20
CA PRO A 83 6.12 3.71 1.99
C PRO A 83 7.50 3.06 2.03
N SER A 84 7.89 2.43 0.94
CA SER A 84 9.23 1.84 0.78
C SER A 84 10.16 2.81 0.07
N LEU A 85 11.05 3.46 0.80
CA LEU A 85 12.05 4.36 0.19
C LEU A 85 12.92 3.63 -0.85
N PRO A 86 13.42 2.39 -0.61
CA PRO A 86 14.12 1.63 -1.64
C PRO A 86 13.27 1.33 -2.86
N GLY A 87 11.98 1.02 -2.66
CA GLY A 87 11.03 0.80 -3.76
C GLY A 87 10.83 2.06 -4.61
N ILE A 88 10.66 3.21 -3.98
CA ILE A 88 10.56 4.51 -4.67
C ILE A 88 11.86 4.81 -5.44
N ALA A 89 13.03 4.58 -4.82
CA ALA A 89 14.32 4.76 -5.50
C ALA A 89 14.43 3.90 -6.77
N SER A 90 13.97 2.65 -6.70
CA SER A 90 13.95 1.74 -7.85
C SER A 90 13.04 2.26 -8.97
N VAL A 91 11.86 2.76 -8.63
CA VAL A 91 10.92 3.35 -9.60
C VAL A 91 11.52 4.60 -10.24
N LEU A 92 12.10 5.51 -9.45
CA LEU A 92 12.77 6.72 -9.98
C LEU A 92 13.90 6.37 -10.94
N LYS A 93 14.70 5.35 -10.61
CA LYS A 93 15.76 4.84 -11.48
C LYS A 93 15.21 4.32 -12.81
N LEU A 94 14.15 3.51 -12.75
CA LEU A 94 13.50 2.99 -13.96
C LEU A 94 12.93 4.12 -14.81
N MET A 95 12.26 5.09 -14.22
CA MET A 95 11.72 6.26 -14.95
C MET A 95 12.82 7.05 -15.65
N THR A 96 13.98 7.21 -15.02
CA THR A 96 15.13 7.89 -15.60
C THR A 96 15.74 7.06 -16.75
N GLN A 97 15.97 5.77 -16.52
CA GLN A 97 16.59 4.87 -17.51
C GLN A 97 15.76 4.71 -18.78
N HIS A 98 14.43 4.73 -18.65
CA HIS A 98 13.51 4.59 -19.80
C HIS A 98 13.04 5.94 -20.35
N GLY A 99 13.58 7.07 -19.89
CA GLY A 99 13.21 8.38 -20.37
C GLY A 99 11.74 8.77 -20.14
N ILE A 100 11.06 8.11 -19.18
CA ILE A 100 9.63 8.34 -18.90
C ILE A 100 9.44 9.74 -18.32
N ASN A 101 10.32 10.14 -17.39
CA ASN A 101 10.31 11.48 -16.83
C ASN A 101 11.76 11.91 -16.50
N PRO A 102 12.35 12.83 -17.27
CA PRO A 102 13.70 13.31 -17.02
C PRO A 102 13.92 13.91 -15.62
N LYS A 103 12.86 14.55 -15.05
CA LYS A 103 12.92 15.14 -13.72
C LYS A 103 13.01 14.09 -12.59
N ALA A 104 12.77 12.82 -12.89
CA ALA A 104 12.91 11.75 -11.90
C ALA A 104 14.35 11.58 -11.41
N ALA A 105 15.35 11.99 -12.21
CA ALA A 105 16.75 11.95 -11.84
C ALA A 105 17.09 12.92 -10.68
N ASP A 106 16.34 14.01 -10.55
CA ASP A 106 16.59 15.08 -9.57
C ASP A 106 15.82 14.85 -8.25
N LEU A 107 14.94 13.82 -8.20
CA LEU A 107 14.09 13.53 -7.04
C LEU A 107 14.74 12.50 -6.13
N LYS A 108 14.61 12.74 -4.82
CA LYS A 108 14.94 11.75 -3.80
C LYS A 108 13.67 11.04 -3.31
N PRO A 109 13.76 9.79 -2.87
CA PRO A 109 12.60 9.07 -2.32
C PRO A 109 11.89 9.83 -1.20
N GLU A 110 12.65 10.52 -0.36
CA GLU A 110 12.16 11.31 0.77
C GLU A 110 11.37 12.56 0.33
N ASP A 111 11.58 13.03 -0.89
CA ASP A 111 10.80 14.12 -1.47
C ASP A 111 9.40 13.68 -1.89
N ILE A 112 9.20 12.37 -2.09
CA ILE A 112 7.97 11.79 -2.58
C ILE A 112 7.14 11.18 -1.44
N ALA A 113 7.79 10.50 -0.50
CA ALA A 113 7.12 9.82 0.59
C ALA A 113 7.24 10.59 1.91
N ASP A 114 6.09 10.82 2.57
CA ASP A 114 6.06 11.30 3.95
C ASP A 114 6.09 10.12 4.92
N MET A 115 7.25 9.90 5.56
CA MET A 115 7.45 8.82 6.52
C MET A 115 6.96 9.17 7.93
N ASN A 116 6.63 10.45 8.21
CA ASN A 116 6.27 10.90 9.55
C ASN A 116 4.99 10.24 10.04
N LEU A 117 3.99 10.09 9.16
CA LEU A 117 2.74 9.43 9.52
C LEU A 117 2.96 7.96 9.88
N CYS A 118 3.77 7.25 9.09
CA CYS A 118 4.06 5.84 9.37
C CYS A 118 4.76 5.66 10.71
N LYS A 119 5.77 6.48 10.99
CA LYS A 119 6.46 6.51 12.28
C LYS A 119 5.51 6.81 13.44
N LYS A 120 4.64 7.82 13.30
CA LYS A 120 3.63 8.15 14.29
C LYS A 120 2.70 6.98 14.61
N LEU A 121 2.25 6.26 13.58
CA LEU A 121 1.38 5.09 13.75
C LEU A 121 2.13 3.93 14.44
N GLU A 122 3.40 3.73 14.12
CA GLU A 122 4.24 2.73 14.77
C GLU A 122 4.47 3.06 16.24
N ASP A 123 4.90 4.28 16.54
CA ASP A 123 5.17 4.77 17.91
C ASP A 123 3.91 4.71 18.80
N SER A 124 2.71 4.88 18.22
CA SER A 124 1.42 4.75 18.92
C SER A 124 0.99 3.31 19.19
N GLY A 125 1.73 2.30 18.72
CA GLY A 125 1.38 0.89 18.79
C GLY A 125 0.17 0.51 17.93
N PHE A 126 -0.19 1.34 16.94
CA PHE A 126 -1.36 1.11 16.09
C PHE A 126 -1.27 -0.24 15.34
N PHE A 127 -0.13 -0.54 14.74
CA PHE A 127 0.07 -1.80 14.02
C PHE A 127 0.02 -3.03 14.91
N THR A 128 0.48 -2.91 16.16
CA THR A 128 0.46 -4.03 17.13
C THR A 128 -0.96 -4.40 17.53
N ARG A 129 -1.88 -3.42 17.59
CA ARG A 129 -3.29 -3.67 17.93
C ARG A 129 -4.10 -4.33 16.82
N LEU A 130 -3.59 -4.38 15.60
CA LEU A 130 -4.25 -4.99 14.44
C LEU A 130 -3.80 -6.44 14.18
N GLN A 131 -2.87 -6.94 14.98
CA GLN A 131 -2.40 -8.33 14.95
C GLN A 131 -3.18 -9.16 15.95
#